data_3ba21e515919d134fc11d68a771cb369
#
_entry.id   3ba21e515919d134fc11d68a771cb369
#
_cell.length_a   1.000
_cell.length_b   1.000
_cell.length_c   1.000
_cell.angle_alpha   90.00
_cell.angle_beta   90.00
_cell.angle_gamma   90.00
#
_symmetry.space_group_name_H-M   'P 1'
#
loop_
_entity.id
_entity.type
_entity.pdbx_description
1 polymer ?
#
loop_
_entity_poly.entity_id
_entity_poly.type
_entity_poly.pdbx_seq_one_letter_code
_entity_poly.pdbx_strand_id
1 'polypeptide(L)'
;MANAFGGGTGGPESDSSTIRSFFMFLERLSSATGLLGGLVALLVLGSAGAAADVTLTHVHGLAWSADGARLFIPSHHGLAVYENGKWSKAPGPAHDYMGFSATRARFYSSGHPAPGSGLVNPFGLIRSDDGGRTWKKLGLEGESDFHLLATGFATDAVYVFNHAPNSRMQSAGLHYTLNDGLMWKKATGRGIEGEPTSLAVHPEDPKVVAVGTRDGLFLSTDAGDTFRRLAAGQTLAAFFDLDGTHLWSAGHEGKPTLHRIDWKGGSAREVALPPLTEDAVAYVAQNPARRDEYAIATFKRSAFLSRDGGKTWAPIARQGQGVDRREGPQASKP
;
A
#
# COMPACT_ATOMS: atom_id res chain seq x y z
N MET A 1 5.57 0.31 -63.05
CA MET A 1 6.59 1.16 -62.40
C MET A 1 6.45 1.06 -60.91
N ALA A 2 7.51 0.64 -60.26
CA ALA A 2 7.64 0.36 -58.84
C ALA A 2 7.45 1.59 -57.93
N ASN A 3 6.95 1.41 -56.73
CA ASN A 3 7.71 1.75 -55.53
C ASN A 3 7.05 1.19 -54.28
N ALA A 4 7.87 0.48 -53.53
CA ALA A 4 7.62 -0.06 -52.19
C ALA A 4 7.74 1.04 -51.14
N PHE A 5 6.89 0.99 -50.09
CA PHE A 5 7.18 1.60 -48.82
C PHE A 5 6.86 0.60 -47.71
N GLY A 6 7.92 0.19 -46.99
CA GLY A 6 7.82 -0.56 -45.77
C GLY A 6 7.31 0.30 -44.64
N GLY A 7 6.29 -0.14 -43.92
CA GLY A 7 5.79 0.46 -42.71
C GLY A 7 6.20 -0.39 -41.51
N GLY A 8 7.07 0.17 -40.68
CA GLY A 8 7.39 -0.39 -39.37
C GLY A 8 6.23 -0.17 -38.39
N THR A 9 5.75 -1.26 -37.82
CA THR A 9 4.76 -1.23 -36.74
C THR A 9 5.48 -1.04 -35.40
N GLY A 10 5.63 0.20 -34.97
CA GLY A 10 5.94 0.55 -33.60
C GLY A 10 4.64 0.62 -32.81
N GLY A 11 4.36 -0.38 -31.98
CA GLY A 11 3.32 -0.27 -30.96
C GLY A 11 3.70 0.79 -29.92
N PRO A 12 2.75 1.51 -29.32
CA PRO A 12 3.06 2.48 -28.30
C PRO A 12 3.59 1.74 -27.06
N GLU A 13 4.86 2.01 -26.72
CA GLU A 13 5.39 1.73 -25.38
C GLU A 13 4.54 2.53 -24.39
N SER A 14 3.88 1.83 -23.47
CA SER A 14 3.15 2.44 -22.37
C SER A 14 4.13 3.24 -21.52
N ASP A 15 3.95 4.54 -21.51
CA ASP A 15 4.81 5.48 -20.78
C ASP A 15 4.68 5.25 -19.27
N SER A 16 5.54 4.40 -18.74
CA SER A 16 5.73 4.19 -17.30
C SER A 16 6.46 5.36 -16.63
N SER A 17 6.71 6.45 -17.37
CA SER A 17 7.53 7.59 -16.94
C SER A 17 6.90 8.41 -15.83
N THR A 18 5.57 8.51 -15.78
CA THR A 18 4.86 9.36 -14.82
C THR A 18 4.93 8.80 -13.40
N ILE A 19 4.82 7.49 -13.25
CA ILE A 19 4.94 6.81 -11.93
C ILE A 19 6.42 6.80 -11.50
N ARG A 20 7.35 6.60 -12.43
CA ARG A 20 8.79 6.69 -12.14
C ARG A 20 9.20 8.09 -11.67
N SER A 21 8.61 9.15 -12.19
CA SER A 21 8.90 10.52 -11.75
C SER A 21 8.50 10.79 -10.29
N PHE A 22 7.43 10.17 -9.81
CA PHE A 22 7.01 10.30 -8.42
C PHE A 22 7.98 9.60 -7.45
N PHE A 23 8.46 8.41 -7.81
CA PHE A 23 9.47 7.70 -7.01
C PHE A 23 10.85 8.35 -7.10
N MET A 24 11.25 8.88 -8.25
CA MET A 24 12.54 9.56 -8.43
C MET A 24 12.64 10.91 -7.72
N PHE A 25 11.54 11.58 -7.38
CA PHE A 25 11.58 12.84 -6.63
C PHE A 25 12.09 12.65 -5.20
N LEU A 26 11.79 11.53 -4.57
CA LEU A 26 12.30 11.18 -3.23
C LEU A 26 13.77 10.69 -3.26
N GLU A 27 14.25 10.15 -4.38
CA GLU A 27 15.64 9.71 -4.51
C GLU A 27 16.64 10.85 -4.77
N ARG A 28 16.21 12.00 -5.30
CA ARG A 28 17.09 13.14 -5.66
C ARG A 28 17.49 14.02 -4.47
N LEU A 29 16.96 13.81 -3.27
CA LEU A 29 17.35 14.57 -2.07
C LEU A 29 18.62 14.03 -1.37
N SER A 30 19.25 12.97 -1.91
CA SER A 30 20.35 12.24 -1.27
C SER A 30 21.77 12.60 -1.76
N SER A 31 21.98 13.68 -2.50
CA SER A 31 23.35 14.00 -2.98
C SER A 31 23.71 15.46 -2.82
N ALA A 32 24.03 15.88 -1.61
CA ALA A 32 24.95 16.99 -1.34
C ALA A 32 25.25 17.06 0.15
N THR A 33 26.34 16.53 0.61
CA THR A 33 27.36 17.24 1.42
C THR A 33 28.42 16.24 1.87
N GLY A 34 29.59 16.50 1.43
CA GLY A 34 30.78 15.77 1.82
C GLY A 34 31.57 16.48 2.92
N LEU A 35 32.37 15.69 3.62
CA LEU A 35 33.64 15.96 4.35
C LEU A 35 33.62 16.93 5.55
N LEU A 36 33.92 16.47 6.72
CA LEU A 36 35.19 16.48 7.48
C LEU A 36 35.01 16.21 8.97
N GLY A 37 35.79 15.28 9.49
CA GLY A 37 36.52 15.49 10.76
C GLY A 37 36.02 14.81 12.03
N GLY A 38 36.81 13.92 12.56
CA GLY A 38 36.92 13.68 13.99
C GLY A 38 36.64 12.27 14.50
N LEU A 39 37.71 11.51 14.56
CA LEU A 39 37.85 10.20 15.20
C LEU A 39 37.64 10.34 16.72
N VAL A 40 36.53 9.82 17.26
CA VAL A 40 36.44 9.39 18.66
C VAL A 40 35.83 8.00 18.68
N ALA A 41 36.69 7.00 18.88
CA ALA A 41 36.27 5.63 19.07
C ALA A 41 35.70 5.45 20.49
N LEU A 42 34.38 5.45 20.60
CA LEU A 42 33.69 4.89 21.75
C LEU A 42 33.19 3.51 21.35
N LEU A 43 33.89 2.45 21.79
CA LEU A 43 33.44 1.08 21.72
C LEU A 43 32.19 0.91 22.58
N VAL A 44 31.03 1.18 22.03
CA VAL A 44 29.77 0.64 22.54
C VAL A 44 29.63 -0.74 21.92
N LEU A 45 29.92 -1.79 22.69
CA LEU A 45 29.53 -3.15 22.41
C LEU A 45 27.98 -3.23 22.39
N GLY A 46 27.37 -2.71 21.35
CA GLY A 46 25.98 -2.95 21.03
C GLY A 46 25.87 -4.40 20.56
N SER A 47 25.22 -5.24 21.38
CA SER A 47 24.81 -6.57 20.96
C SER A 47 24.03 -6.45 19.64
N ALA A 48 24.67 -6.78 18.51
CA ALA A 48 24.01 -6.93 17.24
C ALA A 48 22.92 -7.99 17.39
N GLY A 49 21.68 -7.56 17.46
CA GLY A 49 20.55 -8.47 17.31
C GLY A 49 20.67 -9.16 15.98
N ALA A 50 20.54 -10.47 15.93
CA ALA A 50 20.46 -11.20 14.68
C ALA A 50 19.39 -10.50 13.80
N ALA A 51 19.82 -9.99 12.63
CA ALA A 51 18.89 -9.41 11.67
C ALA A 51 17.94 -10.53 11.22
N ALA A 52 16.65 -10.24 11.21
CA ALA A 52 15.67 -11.17 10.66
C ALA A 52 15.98 -11.42 9.17
N ASP A 53 15.81 -12.66 8.74
CA ASP A 53 16.17 -13.14 7.39
C ASP A 53 15.26 -12.58 6.26
N VAL A 54 14.46 -11.56 6.56
CA VAL A 54 13.51 -10.92 5.65
C VAL A 54 13.96 -9.52 5.30
N THR A 55 14.19 -9.28 4.01
CA THR A 55 14.45 -7.96 3.45
C THR A 55 13.23 -7.48 2.66
N LEU A 56 12.65 -6.35 3.05
CA LEU A 56 11.63 -5.67 2.29
C LEU A 56 12.30 -4.86 1.18
N THR A 57 12.28 -5.34 -0.06
CA THR A 57 12.89 -4.67 -1.21
C THR A 57 12.08 -3.46 -1.65
N HIS A 58 10.76 -3.58 -1.63
CA HIS A 58 9.75 -2.54 -1.77
C HIS A 58 8.56 -2.84 -0.85
N VAL A 59 7.64 -1.90 -0.71
CA VAL A 59 6.39 -2.10 0.03
C VAL A 59 5.25 -1.68 -0.91
N HIS A 60 4.37 -2.63 -1.26
CA HIS A 60 3.27 -2.41 -2.19
C HIS A 60 1.90 -2.61 -1.54
N GLY A 61 1.86 -2.63 -0.22
CA GLY A 61 0.67 -2.80 0.58
C GLY A 61 0.98 -3.16 2.03
N LEU A 62 -0.06 -3.21 2.83
CA LEU A 62 0.03 -3.57 4.24
C LEU A 62 -1.32 -4.14 4.67
N ALA A 63 -1.37 -5.37 5.16
CA ALA A 63 -2.62 -5.98 5.58
C ALA A 63 -2.44 -6.98 6.71
N TRP A 64 -3.43 -7.06 7.59
CA TRP A 64 -3.53 -8.10 8.60
C TRP A 64 -4.29 -9.33 8.09
N SER A 65 -3.95 -10.51 8.62
CA SER A 65 -4.83 -11.68 8.51
C SER A 65 -6.15 -11.42 9.26
N ALA A 66 -7.20 -12.12 8.88
CA ALA A 66 -8.53 -11.96 9.47
C ALA A 66 -8.58 -12.18 10.98
N ASP A 67 -7.75 -13.08 11.49
CA ASP A 67 -7.58 -13.37 12.93
C ASP A 67 -6.67 -12.35 13.66
N GLY A 68 -6.08 -11.41 12.91
CA GLY A 68 -5.17 -10.38 13.43
C GLY A 68 -3.84 -10.94 13.96
N ALA A 69 -3.51 -12.19 13.66
CA ALA A 69 -2.27 -12.80 14.14
C ALA A 69 -1.05 -12.40 13.29
N ARG A 70 -1.24 -12.23 11.99
CA ARG A 70 -0.17 -12.01 11.02
C ARG A 70 -0.35 -10.70 10.28
N LEU A 71 0.73 -9.92 10.17
CA LEU A 71 0.82 -8.75 9.32
C LEU A 71 1.57 -9.13 8.05
N PHE A 72 0.97 -8.84 6.89
CA PHE A 72 1.53 -9.12 5.57
C PHE A 72 2.02 -7.83 4.90
N ILE A 73 3.22 -7.89 4.34
CA ILE A 73 3.80 -6.82 3.53
C ILE A 73 4.22 -7.43 2.19
N PRO A 74 3.54 -7.10 1.10
CA PRO A 74 3.97 -7.49 -0.24
C PRO A 74 5.24 -6.72 -0.64
N SER A 75 6.12 -7.43 -1.31
CA SER A 75 7.40 -6.95 -1.80
C SER A 75 7.70 -7.59 -3.15
N HIS A 76 8.76 -7.20 -3.86
CA HIS A 76 9.11 -7.79 -5.17
C HIS A 76 9.39 -9.31 -5.14
N HIS A 77 9.52 -9.91 -3.98
CA HIS A 77 9.86 -11.32 -3.80
C HIS A 77 8.85 -12.07 -2.92
N GLY A 78 7.57 -11.77 -3.10
CA GLY A 78 6.49 -12.40 -2.38
C GLY A 78 6.00 -11.60 -1.17
N LEU A 79 5.31 -12.29 -0.26
CA LEU A 79 4.76 -11.69 0.94
C LEU A 79 5.70 -11.92 2.13
N ALA A 80 6.16 -10.84 2.75
CA ALA A 80 6.77 -10.88 4.06
C ALA A 80 5.67 -10.96 5.13
N VAL A 81 5.91 -11.71 6.21
CA VAL A 81 4.98 -11.93 7.30
C VAL A 81 5.65 -11.58 8.62
N TYR A 82 4.98 -10.73 9.40
CA TYR A 82 5.36 -10.46 10.78
C TYR A 82 4.33 -11.10 11.72
N GLU A 83 4.78 -12.02 12.57
CA GLU A 83 3.97 -12.77 13.51
C GLU A 83 4.75 -13.00 14.80
N ASN A 84 4.14 -12.77 15.94
CA ASN A 84 4.74 -13.03 17.27
C ASN A 84 6.13 -12.42 17.46
N GLY A 85 6.34 -11.21 16.91
CA GLY A 85 7.62 -10.51 17.03
C GLY A 85 8.70 -10.95 16.05
N LYS A 86 8.40 -11.83 15.10
CA LYS A 86 9.37 -12.40 14.15
C LYS A 86 8.93 -12.21 12.72
N TRP A 87 9.90 -12.09 11.84
CA TRP A 87 9.69 -12.03 10.40
C TRP A 87 9.88 -13.41 9.76
N SER A 88 9.07 -13.68 8.75
CA SER A 88 9.18 -14.86 7.88
C SER A 88 8.65 -14.52 6.48
N LYS A 89 8.82 -15.44 5.53
CA LYS A 89 8.16 -15.36 4.22
C LYS A 89 6.88 -16.19 4.23
N ALA A 90 5.82 -15.68 3.61
CA ALA A 90 4.62 -16.47 3.40
C ALA A 90 4.92 -17.71 2.55
N PRO A 91 4.28 -18.84 2.84
CA PRO A 91 4.42 -20.06 2.04
C PRO A 91 3.59 -19.95 0.74
N GLY A 92 4.01 -19.14 -0.19
CA GLY A 92 3.34 -18.90 -1.46
C GLY A 92 4.33 -18.53 -2.55
N PRO A 93 3.86 -18.28 -3.78
CA PRO A 93 4.74 -17.87 -4.87
C PRO A 93 5.42 -16.55 -4.55
N ALA A 94 6.71 -16.44 -4.92
CA ALA A 94 7.50 -15.24 -4.73
C ALA A 94 7.29 -14.25 -5.88
N HIS A 95 6.03 -13.89 -6.14
CA HIS A 95 5.66 -12.90 -7.14
C HIS A 95 5.82 -11.47 -6.63
N ASP A 96 5.84 -10.52 -7.54
CA ASP A 96 5.78 -9.09 -7.24
C ASP A 96 4.31 -8.67 -7.14
N TYR A 97 3.80 -8.60 -5.93
CA TYR A 97 2.42 -8.27 -5.66
C TYR A 97 2.24 -6.76 -5.53
N MET A 98 1.52 -6.16 -6.47
CA MET A 98 1.13 -4.75 -6.49
C MET A 98 -0.32 -4.58 -6.05
N GLY A 99 -0.70 -3.36 -5.63
CA GLY A 99 -2.07 -3.06 -5.29
C GLY A 99 -2.69 -4.09 -4.31
N PHE A 100 -2.00 -4.40 -3.22
CA PHE A 100 -2.39 -5.43 -2.28
C PHE A 100 -3.37 -4.90 -1.24
N SER A 101 -4.51 -5.57 -1.11
CA SER A 101 -5.56 -5.20 -0.14
C SER A 101 -6.25 -6.43 0.44
N ALA A 102 -6.71 -6.32 1.69
CA ALA A 102 -7.37 -7.40 2.41
C ALA A 102 -8.84 -7.10 2.70
N THR A 103 -9.64 -8.16 2.63
CA THR A 103 -11.00 -8.20 3.19
C THR A 103 -11.02 -9.10 4.43
N ARG A 104 -12.19 -9.28 5.01
CA ARG A 104 -12.36 -10.19 6.17
C ARG A 104 -11.91 -11.62 5.88
N ALA A 105 -11.98 -12.08 4.63
CA ALA A 105 -11.74 -13.48 4.28
C ALA A 105 -10.67 -13.68 3.20
N ARG A 106 -10.21 -12.61 2.55
CA ARG A 106 -9.47 -12.71 1.28
C ARG A 106 -8.39 -11.65 1.16
N PHE A 107 -7.42 -11.94 0.32
CA PHE A 107 -6.52 -10.95 -0.24
C PHE A 107 -6.82 -10.75 -1.71
N TYR A 108 -6.78 -9.50 -2.16
CA TYR A 108 -6.80 -9.12 -3.57
C TYR A 108 -5.47 -8.44 -3.92
N SER A 109 -5.00 -8.68 -5.13
CA SER A 109 -3.77 -8.08 -5.61
C SER A 109 -3.75 -8.02 -7.14
N SER A 110 -2.73 -7.39 -7.65
CA SER A 110 -2.30 -7.37 -9.04
C SER A 110 -0.79 -7.57 -9.07
N GLY A 111 -0.13 -7.21 -10.18
CA GLY A 111 1.32 -7.18 -10.27
C GLY A 111 1.92 -8.16 -11.27
N HIS A 112 3.14 -8.63 -10.98
CA HIS A 112 3.96 -9.33 -11.95
C HIS A 112 4.37 -10.73 -11.47
N PRO A 113 4.30 -11.74 -12.34
CA PRO A 113 4.77 -13.07 -12.01
C PRO A 113 6.30 -13.11 -11.84
N ALA A 114 6.76 -13.97 -10.93
CA ALA A 114 8.18 -14.23 -10.79
C ALA A 114 8.77 -14.76 -12.10
N PRO A 115 10.02 -14.39 -12.45
CA PRO A 115 10.69 -14.93 -13.63
C PRO A 115 10.67 -16.46 -13.65
N GLY A 116 10.38 -17.03 -14.81
CA GLY A 116 10.33 -18.49 -14.99
C GLY A 116 9.06 -19.18 -14.48
N SER A 117 8.08 -18.45 -13.94
CA SER A 117 6.80 -19.03 -13.46
C SER A 117 5.89 -19.55 -14.58
N GLY A 118 6.11 -19.14 -15.84
CA GLY A 118 5.26 -19.48 -16.98
C GLY A 118 3.89 -18.80 -16.98
N LEU A 119 3.66 -17.83 -16.08
CA LEU A 119 2.43 -17.07 -15.99
C LEU A 119 2.46 -15.85 -16.92
N VAL A 120 1.29 -15.40 -17.35
CA VAL A 120 1.12 -14.19 -18.16
C VAL A 120 1.40 -12.96 -17.31
N ASN A 121 2.11 -11.99 -17.86
CA ASN A 121 2.48 -10.73 -17.23
C ASN A 121 1.75 -9.55 -17.91
N PRO A 122 1.10 -8.64 -17.18
CA PRO A 122 0.81 -8.67 -15.74
C PRO A 122 -0.29 -9.67 -15.36
N PHE A 123 -0.53 -9.85 -14.04
CA PHE A 123 -1.55 -10.78 -13.54
C PHE A 123 -3.00 -10.38 -13.85
N GLY A 124 -3.27 -9.10 -14.11
CA GLY A 124 -4.61 -8.57 -13.98
C GLY A 124 -5.06 -8.51 -12.52
N LEU A 125 -6.27 -8.94 -12.23
CA LEU A 125 -6.76 -9.07 -10.86
C LEU A 125 -6.62 -10.51 -10.39
N ILE A 126 -6.04 -10.69 -9.20
CA ILE A 126 -5.89 -12.00 -8.54
C ILE A 126 -6.44 -11.95 -7.11
N ARG A 127 -6.85 -13.11 -6.59
CA ARG A 127 -7.41 -13.29 -5.25
C ARG A 127 -6.82 -14.50 -4.55
N SER A 128 -6.54 -14.37 -3.26
CA SER A 128 -6.20 -15.49 -2.39
C SER A 128 -7.24 -15.66 -1.27
N ASP A 129 -7.66 -16.90 -1.04
CA ASP A 129 -8.59 -17.28 0.03
C ASP A 129 -7.86 -17.95 1.21
N ASP A 130 -6.53 -18.08 1.15
CA ASP A 130 -5.73 -18.89 2.09
C ASP A 130 -4.48 -18.16 2.62
N GLY A 131 -4.54 -16.83 2.65
CA GLY A 131 -3.47 -16.00 3.19
C GLY A 131 -2.24 -15.90 2.29
N GLY A 132 -2.44 -15.91 0.98
CA GLY A 132 -1.39 -15.74 -0.03
C GLY A 132 -0.64 -17.02 -0.40
N ARG A 133 -1.11 -18.20 0.06
CA ARG A 133 -0.50 -19.49 -0.32
C ARG A 133 -0.80 -19.85 -1.77
N THR A 134 -2.06 -19.67 -2.17
CA THR A 134 -2.50 -19.87 -3.54
C THR A 134 -3.28 -18.66 -4.04
N TRP A 135 -3.26 -18.45 -5.36
CA TRP A 135 -3.91 -17.33 -6.01
C TRP A 135 -4.79 -17.77 -7.16
N LYS A 136 -6.00 -17.24 -7.20
CA LYS A 136 -6.95 -17.42 -8.28
C LYS A 136 -6.90 -16.22 -9.21
N LYS A 137 -6.82 -16.44 -10.50
CA LYS A 137 -6.94 -15.42 -11.53
C LYS A 137 -8.41 -15.01 -11.66
N LEU A 138 -8.66 -13.72 -11.68
CA LEU A 138 -10.00 -13.15 -11.82
C LEU A 138 -10.20 -12.45 -13.18
N GLY A 139 -9.14 -12.39 -14.00
CA GLY A 139 -9.12 -11.86 -15.36
C GLY A 139 -8.22 -10.66 -15.55
N LEU A 140 -8.12 -10.18 -16.78
CA LEU A 140 -7.27 -9.08 -17.23
C LEU A 140 -5.77 -9.41 -17.23
N GLU A 141 -5.41 -10.71 -17.26
CA GLU A 141 -4.03 -11.15 -17.42
C GLU A 141 -3.46 -10.66 -18.76
N GLY A 142 -2.27 -10.09 -18.71
CA GLY A 142 -1.60 -9.48 -19.85
C GLY A 142 -2.14 -8.09 -20.21
N GLU A 143 -3.19 -7.60 -19.52
CA GLU A 143 -3.85 -6.36 -19.89
C GLU A 143 -3.69 -5.26 -18.84
N SER A 144 -3.69 -5.61 -17.55
CA SER A 144 -3.71 -4.59 -16.48
C SER A 144 -2.84 -4.95 -15.29
N ASP A 145 -2.14 -3.93 -14.79
CA ASP A 145 -1.42 -3.91 -13.54
C ASP A 145 -1.99 -2.81 -12.64
N PHE A 146 -2.70 -3.21 -11.58
CA PHE A 146 -3.38 -2.27 -10.69
C PHE A 146 -2.50 -1.90 -9.50
N HIS A 147 -1.75 -0.83 -9.60
CA HIS A 147 -0.97 -0.28 -8.47
C HIS A 147 -1.87 0.34 -7.40
N LEU A 148 -2.94 1.03 -7.80
CA LEU A 148 -3.94 1.56 -6.88
C LEU A 148 -5.15 0.61 -6.87
N LEU A 149 -5.21 -0.22 -5.84
CA LEU A 149 -6.27 -1.17 -5.57
C LEU A 149 -6.63 -1.09 -4.09
N ALA A 150 -7.92 -1.00 -3.79
CA ALA A 150 -8.43 -1.04 -2.42
C ALA A 150 -9.72 -1.86 -2.34
N THR A 151 -9.95 -2.47 -1.19
CA THR A 151 -11.13 -3.32 -0.95
C THR A 151 -11.96 -2.82 0.23
N GLY A 152 -13.28 -3.01 0.15
CA GLY A 152 -14.15 -2.89 1.31
C GLY A 152 -14.01 -4.12 2.21
N PHE A 153 -13.56 -3.94 3.45
CA PHE A 153 -13.18 -5.03 4.35
C PHE A 153 -14.28 -6.08 4.56
N ALA A 154 -15.53 -5.66 4.71
CA ALA A 154 -16.67 -6.56 4.95
C ALA A 154 -17.54 -6.82 3.69
N THR A 155 -17.24 -6.16 2.57
CA THR A 155 -18.12 -6.18 1.38
C THR A 155 -17.47 -6.88 0.19
N ASP A 156 -16.19 -7.19 0.24
CA ASP A 156 -15.38 -7.69 -0.89
C ASP A 156 -15.46 -6.81 -2.17
N ALA A 157 -15.93 -5.56 -2.04
CA ALA A 157 -15.87 -4.60 -3.14
C ALA A 157 -14.42 -4.30 -3.47
N VAL A 158 -14.07 -4.29 -4.75
CA VAL A 158 -12.72 -3.96 -5.22
C VAL A 158 -12.77 -2.72 -6.10
N TYR A 159 -12.01 -1.72 -5.74
CA TYR A 159 -11.82 -0.50 -6.49
C TYR A 159 -10.40 -0.42 -7.04
N VAL A 160 -10.25 0.05 -8.27
CA VAL A 160 -8.96 0.21 -8.95
C VAL A 160 -8.91 1.51 -9.74
N PHE A 161 -7.73 2.11 -9.86
CA PHE A 161 -7.46 3.04 -10.95
C PHE A 161 -6.89 2.28 -12.14
N ASN A 162 -7.67 2.24 -13.22
CA ASN A 162 -7.25 1.65 -14.49
C ASN A 162 -6.53 2.70 -15.33
N HIS A 163 -5.29 2.43 -15.75
CA HIS A 163 -4.48 3.41 -16.47
C HIS A 163 -4.80 3.48 -17.95
N ALA A 164 -5.28 2.39 -18.54
CA ALA A 164 -5.57 2.30 -19.97
C ALA A 164 -6.80 1.42 -20.23
N PRO A 165 -7.51 1.61 -21.36
CA PRO A 165 -8.56 0.68 -21.77
C PRO A 165 -8.05 -0.77 -21.84
N ASN A 166 -8.90 -1.71 -21.43
CA ASN A 166 -8.68 -3.14 -21.51
C ASN A 166 -9.97 -3.86 -21.94
N SER A 167 -9.96 -5.20 -22.00
CA SER A 167 -11.10 -5.99 -22.48
C SER A 167 -12.40 -5.82 -21.65
N ARG A 168 -12.31 -5.40 -20.40
CA ARG A 168 -13.45 -5.23 -19.47
C ARG A 168 -13.72 -3.78 -19.06
N MET A 169 -12.74 -2.88 -19.21
CA MET A 169 -12.82 -1.46 -18.86
C MET A 169 -12.43 -0.62 -20.07
N GLN A 170 -13.42 -0.02 -20.74
CA GLN A 170 -13.26 0.67 -22.02
C GLN A 170 -12.54 2.04 -21.92
N SER A 171 -12.13 2.45 -20.70
CA SER A 171 -11.47 3.74 -20.48
C SER A 171 -10.60 3.72 -19.25
N ALA A 172 -9.64 4.64 -19.17
CA ALA A 172 -8.90 4.91 -17.95
C ALA A 172 -9.80 5.53 -16.86
N GLY A 173 -9.34 5.51 -15.62
CA GLY A 173 -9.96 6.12 -14.45
C GLY A 173 -10.39 5.14 -13.36
N LEU A 174 -11.22 5.62 -12.44
CA LEU A 174 -11.70 4.83 -11.32
C LEU A 174 -12.76 3.83 -11.77
N HIS A 175 -12.54 2.57 -11.43
CA HIS A 175 -13.48 1.48 -11.68
C HIS A 175 -13.67 0.64 -10.43
N TYR A 176 -14.81 -0.04 -10.33
CA TYR A 176 -15.06 -0.97 -9.24
C TYR A 176 -15.84 -2.20 -9.67
N THR A 177 -15.68 -3.26 -8.90
CA THR A 177 -16.45 -4.50 -9.02
C THR A 177 -16.97 -4.93 -7.65
N LEU A 178 -18.16 -5.55 -7.63
CA LEU A 178 -18.77 -6.15 -6.45
C LEU A 178 -18.87 -7.68 -6.55
N ASN A 179 -18.25 -8.27 -7.59
CA ASN A 179 -18.37 -9.67 -7.93
C ASN A 179 -17.07 -10.24 -8.55
N ASP A 180 -15.95 -9.99 -7.86
CA ASP A 180 -14.64 -10.56 -8.25
C ASP A 180 -14.21 -10.24 -9.68
N GLY A 181 -14.49 -9.05 -10.18
CA GLY A 181 -14.09 -8.64 -11.52
C GLY A 181 -14.91 -9.26 -12.66
N LEU A 182 -16.01 -9.97 -12.38
CA LEU A 182 -16.92 -10.47 -13.43
C LEU A 182 -17.57 -9.33 -14.18
N MET A 183 -17.97 -8.27 -13.45
CA MET A 183 -18.47 -7.01 -14.01
C MET A 183 -17.74 -5.84 -13.39
N TRP A 184 -17.32 -4.92 -14.24
CA TRP A 184 -16.71 -3.67 -13.82
C TRP A 184 -17.65 -2.51 -14.10
N LYS A 185 -17.74 -1.57 -13.17
CA LYS A 185 -18.44 -0.32 -13.32
C LYS A 185 -17.43 0.82 -13.29
N LYS A 186 -17.58 1.77 -14.20
CA LYS A 186 -16.81 3.00 -14.19
C LYS A 186 -17.44 3.97 -13.23
N ALA A 187 -16.66 4.56 -12.34
CA ALA A 187 -17.04 5.72 -11.56
C ALA A 187 -16.67 7.00 -12.33
N THR A 188 -17.49 8.03 -12.24
CA THR A 188 -17.30 9.29 -12.99
C THR A 188 -16.09 10.06 -12.48
N GLY A 189 -15.81 10.00 -11.16
CA GLY A 189 -14.66 10.67 -10.53
C GLY A 189 -14.77 12.20 -10.51
N ARG A 190 -15.97 12.77 -10.66
CA ARG A 190 -16.14 14.24 -10.67
C ARG A 190 -15.72 14.83 -9.33
N GLY A 191 -14.96 15.91 -9.38
CA GLY A 191 -14.49 16.63 -8.19
C GLY A 191 -13.17 16.12 -7.62
N ILE A 192 -12.56 15.08 -8.18
CA ILE A 192 -11.16 14.74 -7.90
C ILE A 192 -10.27 15.76 -8.59
N GLU A 193 -9.32 16.33 -7.86
CA GLU A 193 -8.30 17.22 -8.37
C GLU A 193 -6.93 16.59 -8.12
N GLY A 194 -6.03 16.72 -9.09
CA GLY A 194 -4.69 16.12 -9.05
C GLY A 194 -4.65 14.63 -9.40
N GLU A 195 -3.44 14.11 -9.47
CA GLU A 195 -3.18 12.71 -9.78
C GLU A 195 -3.44 11.82 -8.56
N PRO A 196 -4.20 10.72 -8.66
CA PRO A 196 -4.43 9.79 -7.56
C PRO A 196 -3.14 9.15 -7.07
N THR A 197 -2.96 9.14 -5.76
CA THR A 197 -1.81 8.57 -5.05
C THR A 197 -2.21 7.45 -4.10
N SER A 198 -3.46 7.46 -3.64
CA SER A 198 -3.99 6.44 -2.74
C SER A 198 -5.49 6.27 -2.90
N LEU A 199 -5.97 5.11 -2.49
CA LEU A 199 -7.36 4.70 -2.59
C LEU A 199 -7.76 3.97 -1.32
N ALA A 200 -8.93 4.29 -0.75
CA ALA A 200 -9.49 3.58 0.39
C ALA A 200 -11.00 3.37 0.21
N VAL A 201 -11.50 2.21 0.58
CA VAL A 201 -12.92 1.86 0.54
C VAL A 201 -13.41 1.66 1.96
N HIS A 202 -14.58 2.22 2.26
CA HIS A 202 -15.21 2.04 3.56
C HIS A 202 -15.48 0.55 3.84
N PRO A 203 -15.21 0.06 5.05
CA PRO A 203 -15.26 -1.37 5.33
C PRO A 203 -16.62 -2.01 5.10
N GLU A 204 -17.71 -1.31 5.37
CA GLU A 204 -19.09 -1.86 5.34
C GLU A 204 -19.97 -1.27 4.24
N ASP A 205 -19.63 -0.09 3.70
CA ASP A 205 -20.40 0.55 2.63
C ASP A 205 -19.57 0.71 1.37
N PRO A 206 -19.78 -0.12 0.34
CA PRO A 206 -19.01 -0.07 -0.89
C PRO A 206 -19.20 1.22 -1.70
N LYS A 207 -20.18 2.06 -1.35
CA LYS A 207 -20.39 3.37 -2.01
C LYS A 207 -19.49 4.46 -1.45
N VAL A 208 -18.92 4.26 -0.26
CA VAL A 208 -18.07 5.26 0.39
C VAL A 208 -16.62 4.97 0.05
N VAL A 209 -15.99 5.90 -0.67
CA VAL A 209 -14.64 5.77 -1.22
C VAL A 209 -13.86 7.04 -1.00
N ALA A 210 -12.61 6.93 -0.60
CA ALA A 210 -11.69 8.05 -0.50
C ALA A 210 -10.54 7.92 -1.50
N VAL A 211 -10.15 9.03 -2.12
CA VAL A 211 -9.02 9.16 -3.03
C VAL A 211 -8.08 10.22 -2.51
N GLY A 212 -6.84 9.84 -2.25
CA GLY A 212 -5.76 10.78 -1.99
C GLY A 212 -5.11 11.21 -3.30
N THR A 213 -4.74 12.48 -3.37
CA THR A 213 -4.00 13.06 -4.49
C THR A 213 -2.90 13.99 -3.99
N ARG A 214 -2.15 14.60 -4.91
CA ARG A 214 -1.20 15.68 -4.56
C ARG A 214 -1.88 16.94 -4.02
N ASP A 215 -3.18 17.14 -4.35
CA ASP A 215 -3.91 18.37 -4.05
C ASP A 215 -4.89 18.21 -2.89
N GLY A 216 -5.13 16.99 -2.42
CA GLY A 216 -6.03 16.76 -1.30
C GLY A 216 -6.44 15.32 -1.06
N LEU A 217 -7.29 15.18 -0.05
CA LEU A 217 -8.07 13.98 0.23
C LEU A 217 -9.51 14.23 -0.20
N PHE A 218 -10.03 13.38 -1.06
CA PHE A 218 -11.37 13.48 -1.64
C PHE A 218 -12.22 12.31 -1.20
N LEU A 219 -13.50 12.56 -0.89
CA LEU A 219 -14.44 11.57 -0.40
C LEU A 219 -15.69 11.53 -1.28
N SER A 220 -16.08 10.35 -1.67
CA SER A 220 -17.35 10.02 -2.34
C SER A 220 -18.25 9.19 -1.42
N THR A 221 -19.57 9.36 -1.56
CA THR A 221 -20.59 8.51 -0.93
C THR A 221 -21.57 7.91 -1.95
N ASP A 222 -21.24 8.01 -3.24
CA ASP A 222 -22.03 7.54 -4.37
C ASP A 222 -21.24 6.62 -5.31
N ALA A 223 -20.39 5.78 -4.73
CA ALA A 223 -19.55 4.80 -5.43
C ALA A 223 -18.50 5.43 -6.37
N GLY A 224 -18.05 6.64 -6.07
CA GLY A 224 -17.00 7.33 -6.81
C GLY A 224 -17.51 8.19 -7.97
N ASP A 225 -18.81 8.42 -8.08
CA ASP A 225 -19.34 9.30 -9.13
C ASP A 225 -19.08 10.77 -8.83
N THR A 226 -19.28 11.19 -7.58
CA THR A 226 -18.96 12.55 -7.15
C THR A 226 -18.08 12.56 -5.91
N PHE A 227 -17.11 13.47 -5.89
CA PHE A 227 -16.19 13.64 -4.77
C PHE A 227 -16.27 15.06 -4.23
N ARG A 228 -16.23 15.18 -2.92
CA ARG A 228 -15.96 16.44 -2.22
C ARG A 228 -14.57 16.41 -1.61
N ARG A 229 -13.88 17.53 -1.57
CA ARG A 229 -12.61 17.64 -0.85
C ARG A 229 -12.88 17.52 0.65
N LEU A 230 -12.23 16.57 1.31
CA LEU A 230 -12.29 16.37 2.75
C LEU A 230 -11.17 17.09 3.47
N ALA A 231 -9.96 17.07 2.90
CA ALA A 231 -8.79 17.80 3.39
C ALA A 231 -7.96 18.34 2.22
N ALA A 232 -7.32 19.49 2.41
CA ALA A 232 -6.33 20.03 1.49
C ALA A 232 -4.94 19.46 1.77
N GLY A 233 -3.99 19.70 0.86
CA GLY A 233 -2.60 19.23 0.97
C GLY A 233 -2.38 17.82 0.45
N GLN A 234 -1.13 17.48 0.20
CA GLN A 234 -0.76 16.19 -0.36
C GLN A 234 -1.21 15.02 0.52
N THR A 235 -1.94 14.07 -0.05
CA THR A 235 -2.31 12.81 0.60
C THR A 235 -1.62 11.64 -0.10
N LEU A 236 -0.73 10.96 0.60
CA LEU A 236 0.08 9.82 0.12
C LEU A 236 -0.55 8.47 0.45
N ALA A 237 -1.25 8.39 1.58
CA ALA A 237 -1.97 7.18 1.99
C ALA A 237 -3.32 7.54 2.60
N ALA A 238 -4.32 6.72 2.32
CA ALA A 238 -5.65 6.79 2.92
C ALA A 238 -6.08 5.41 3.41
N PHE A 239 -6.75 5.33 4.56
CA PHE A 239 -7.22 4.08 5.13
C PHE A 239 -8.44 4.34 6.05
N PHE A 240 -9.53 3.62 5.87
CA PHE A 240 -10.65 3.67 6.81
C PHE A 240 -10.40 2.75 8.01
N ASP A 241 -10.69 3.22 9.20
CA ASP A 241 -10.82 2.34 10.36
C ASP A 241 -11.86 1.24 10.07
N LEU A 242 -11.62 0.03 10.56
CA LEU A 242 -12.47 -1.13 10.25
C LEU A 242 -13.88 -1.05 10.87
N ASP A 243 -14.14 -0.06 11.72
CA ASP A 243 -15.49 0.29 12.17
C ASP A 243 -16.18 1.37 11.29
N GLY A 244 -15.47 1.86 10.27
CA GLY A 244 -15.96 2.85 9.34
C GLY A 244 -16.14 4.25 9.89
N THR A 245 -15.72 4.53 11.13
CA THR A 245 -15.99 5.84 11.75
C THR A 245 -14.98 6.91 11.37
N HIS A 246 -13.74 6.53 11.10
CA HIS A 246 -12.67 7.47 10.79
C HIS A 246 -11.91 7.06 9.54
N LEU A 247 -11.30 8.06 8.91
CA LEU A 247 -10.41 7.93 7.78
C LEU A 247 -9.02 8.46 8.17
N TRP A 248 -8.00 7.63 8.02
CA TRP A 248 -6.61 8.01 8.17
C TRP A 248 -6.10 8.63 6.88
N SER A 249 -5.33 9.70 7.02
CA SER A 249 -4.67 10.39 5.90
C SER A 249 -3.22 10.65 6.26
N ALA A 250 -2.32 10.11 5.48
CA ALA A 250 -0.89 10.43 5.57
C ALA A 250 -0.48 11.35 4.44
N GLY A 251 0.34 12.33 4.74
CA GLY A 251 0.81 13.32 3.78
C GLY A 251 2.26 13.75 4.06
N HIS A 252 2.73 14.71 3.27
CA HIS A 252 4.03 15.35 3.47
C HIS A 252 3.96 16.84 3.10
N GLU A 253 4.05 17.70 4.11
CA GLU A 253 4.03 19.17 3.97
C GLU A 253 5.29 19.76 4.64
N GLY A 254 6.44 19.56 3.97
CA GLY A 254 7.75 19.89 4.55
C GLY A 254 8.19 18.91 5.66
N LYS A 255 7.27 18.19 6.26
CA LYS A 255 7.46 17.07 7.18
C LYS A 255 6.39 16.01 6.95
N PRO A 256 6.63 14.74 7.32
CA PRO A 256 5.59 13.72 7.26
C PRO A 256 4.47 14.04 8.25
N THR A 257 3.23 13.84 7.82
CA THR A 257 2.02 14.04 8.64
C THR A 257 1.16 12.78 8.62
N LEU A 258 0.40 12.58 9.69
CA LEU A 258 -0.61 11.54 9.79
C LEU A 258 -1.80 12.09 10.55
N HIS A 259 -2.99 12.01 9.97
CA HIS A 259 -4.22 12.48 10.57
C HIS A 259 -5.24 11.35 10.65
N ARG A 260 -6.06 11.37 11.67
CA ARG A 260 -7.27 10.55 11.80
C ARG A 260 -8.48 11.48 11.79
N ILE A 261 -9.33 11.32 10.79
CA ILE A 261 -10.40 12.25 10.43
C ILE A 261 -11.76 11.59 10.67
N ASP A 262 -12.64 12.20 11.45
CA ASP A 262 -14.06 11.89 11.42
C ASP A 262 -14.63 12.40 10.09
N TRP A 263 -14.78 11.51 9.13
CA TRP A 263 -15.15 11.87 7.77
C TRP A 263 -16.60 12.36 7.62
N LYS A 264 -17.46 12.10 8.62
CA LYS A 264 -18.83 12.62 8.70
C LYS A 264 -18.88 13.97 9.41
N GLY A 265 -18.24 14.07 10.55
CA GLY A 265 -18.23 15.29 11.37
C GLY A 265 -17.17 16.33 10.97
N GLY A 266 -16.19 15.93 10.15
CA GLY A 266 -15.14 16.81 9.62
C GLY A 266 -14.02 17.17 10.61
N SER A 267 -14.04 16.65 11.85
CA SER A 267 -12.96 16.87 12.80
C SER A 267 -11.73 15.99 12.45
N ALA A 268 -10.54 16.59 12.50
CA ALA A 268 -9.28 15.89 12.26
C ALA A 268 -8.38 15.98 13.49
N ARG A 269 -7.70 14.89 13.81
CA ARG A 269 -6.69 14.81 14.85
C ARG A 269 -5.36 14.39 14.27
N GLU A 270 -4.31 15.17 14.52
CA GLU A 270 -2.94 14.75 14.17
C GLU A 270 -2.54 13.56 15.05
N VAL A 271 -1.92 12.57 14.43
CA VAL A 271 -1.36 11.39 15.06
C VAL A 271 0.15 11.52 15.07
N ALA A 272 0.76 11.41 16.24
CA ALA A 272 2.21 11.49 16.35
C ALA A 272 2.87 10.34 15.56
N LEU A 273 3.84 10.68 14.73
CA LEU A 273 4.64 9.72 13.98
C LEU A 273 5.94 9.39 14.70
N PRO A 274 6.51 8.20 14.49
CA PRO A 274 7.89 7.93 14.86
C PRO A 274 8.82 8.87 14.07
N PRO A 275 10.07 9.09 14.48
CA PRO A 275 11.02 9.86 13.70
C PRO A 275 11.20 9.27 12.30
N LEU A 276 10.82 10.03 11.27
CA LEU A 276 10.94 9.68 9.86
C LEU A 276 11.84 10.73 9.20
N THR A 277 13.08 10.35 8.89
CA THR A 277 14.04 11.26 8.23
C THR A 277 13.90 11.11 6.71
N GLU A 278 13.49 12.19 6.05
CA GLU A 278 13.24 12.20 4.58
C GLU A 278 12.39 11.01 4.12
N ASP A 279 11.36 10.68 4.86
CA ASP A 279 10.49 9.53 4.63
C ASP A 279 9.05 9.91 4.94
N ALA A 280 8.09 9.14 4.45
CA ALA A 280 6.67 9.36 4.70
C ALA A 280 5.92 8.02 4.79
N VAL A 281 4.74 8.06 5.42
CA VAL A 281 3.86 6.90 5.50
C VAL A 281 3.25 6.62 4.12
N ALA A 282 3.43 5.40 3.65
CA ALA A 282 2.88 4.90 2.39
C ALA A 282 1.64 4.04 2.58
N TYR A 283 1.52 3.35 3.72
CA TYR A 283 0.39 2.46 4.03
C TYR A 283 0.05 2.50 5.50
N VAL A 284 -1.25 2.35 5.80
CA VAL A 284 -1.80 2.20 7.15
C VAL A 284 -2.69 0.97 7.15
N ALA A 285 -2.65 0.17 8.21
CA ALA A 285 -3.55 -0.98 8.41
C ALA A 285 -3.92 -1.13 9.88
N GLN A 286 -5.19 -1.42 10.15
CA GLN A 286 -5.71 -1.73 11.49
C GLN A 286 -5.86 -3.23 11.67
N ASN A 287 -5.52 -3.74 12.86
CA ASN A 287 -5.71 -5.12 13.21
C ASN A 287 -7.21 -5.45 13.43
N PRO A 288 -7.80 -6.40 12.68
CA PRO A 288 -9.21 -6.69 12.80
C PRO A 288 -9.62 -7.34 14.14
N ALA A 289 -8.69 -8.00 14.81
CA ALA A 289 -8.93 -8.62 16.12
C ALA A 289 -8.61 -7.67 17.29
N ARG A 290 -7.78 -6.66 17.07
CA ARG A 290 -7.35 -5.69 18.10
C ARG A 290 -7.47 -4.26 17.55
N ARG A 291 -8.58 -3.60 17.83
CA ARG A 291 -8.94 -2.30 17.22
C ARG A 291 -7.94 -1.16 17.51
N ASP A 292 -7.21 -1.21 18.62
CA ASP A 292 -6.18 -0.24 18.96
C ASP A 292 -4.79 -0.59 18.39
N GLU A 293 -4.68 -1.71 17.66
CA GLU A 293 -3.43 -2.10 17.02
C GLU A 293 -3.41 -1.68 15.56
N TYR A 294 -2.44 -0.83 15.21
CA TYR A 294 -2.21 -0.31 13.88
C TYR A 294 -0.79 -0.62 13.42
N ALA A 295 -0.64 -0.80 12.14
CA ALA A 295 0.66 -0.82 11.49
C ALA A 295 0.76 0.30 10.46
N ILE A 296 1.95 0.87 10.31
CA ILE A 296 2.30 1.76 9.20
C ILE A 296 3.54 1.24 8.51
N ALA A 297 3.58 1.43 7.19
CA ALA A 297 4.78 1.20 6.39
C ALA A 297 5.12 2.46 5.61
N THR A 298 6.42 2.70 5.36
CA THR A 298 6.93 3.94 4.77
C THR A 298 7.54 3.71 3.40
N PHE A 299 7.72 4.77 2.63
CA PHE A 299 8.36 4.71 1.31
C PHE A 299 9.82 4.21 1.39
N LYS A 300 10.56 4.54 2.46
CA LYS A 300 11.91 4.00 2.69
C LYS A 300 11.90 2.63 3.38
N ARG A 301 10.79 1.88 3.27
CA ARG A 301 10.67 0.48 3.69
C ARG A 301 10.85 0.25 5.20
N SER A 302 10.55 1.24 6.01
CA SER A 302 10.42 1.04 7.45
C SER A 302 8.98 0.65 7.78
N ALA A 303 8.81 -0.18 8.81
CA ALA A 303 7.49 -0.55 9.29
C ALA A 303 7.42 -0.42 10.81
N PHE A 304 6.28 0.04 11.30
CA PHE A 304 6.08 0.29 12.72
C PHE A 304 4.73 -0.27 13.16
N LEU A 305 4.66 -0.66 14.44
CA LEU A 305 3.47 -1.18 15.07
C LEU A 305 3.08 -0.29 16.26
N SER A 306 1.83 0.11 16.32
CA SER A 306 1.20 0.74 17.48
C SER A 306 0.21 -0.23 18.10
N ARG A 307 0.09 -0.23 19.44
CA ARG A 307 -0.89 -1.03 20.20
C ARG A 307 -1.79 -0.18 21.08
N ASP A 308 -1.77 1.13 20.89
CA ASP A 308 -2.43 2.13 21.72
C ASP A 308 -3.18 3.19 20.88
N GLY A 309 -3.66 2.81 19.72
CA GLY A 309 -4.43 3.68 18.83
C GLY A 309 -3.59 4.75 18.13
N GLY A 310 -2.32 4.47 17.86
CA GLY A 310 -1.41 5.39 17.18
C GLY A 310 -0.74 6.40 18.10
N LYS A 311 -0.80 6.23 19.44
CA LYS A 311 -0.12 7.15 20.39
C LYS A 311 1.38 6.90 20.42
N THR A 312 1.80 5.63 20.35
CA THR A 312 3.22 5.24 20.28
C THR A 312 3.46 4.22 19.18
N TRP A 313 4.67 4.20 18.63
CA TRP A 313 5.07 3.35 17.52
C TRP A 313 6.37 2.63 17.82
N ALA A 314 6.37 1.30 17.71
CA ALA A 314 7.55 0.46 17.83
C ALA A 314 8.01 -0.01 16.45
N PRO A 315 9.28 0.14 16.07
CA PRO A 315 9.77 -0.35 14.79
C PRO A 315 9.75 -1.87 14.75
N ILE A 316 9.28 -2.41 13.63
CA ILE A 316 9.33 -3.84 13.27
C ILE A 316 10.18 -4.08 12.02
N ALA A 317 10.43 -3.05 11.21
CA ALA A 317 11.43 -3.03 10.16
C ALA A 317 12.05 -1.63 10.05
N ARG A 318 13.31 -1.55 9.67
CA ARG A 318 14.04 -0.30 9.39
C ARG A 318 14.72 -0.40 8.04
N GLN A 319 14.40 0.52 7.12
CA GLN A 319 14.99 0.59 5.78
C GLN A 319 15.03 -0.77 5.06
N GLY A 320 13.95 -1.53 5.18
CA GLY A 320 13.82 -2.85 4.57
C GLY A 320 14.35 -4.01 5.39
N GLN A 321 15.07 -3.78 6.48
CA GLN A 321 15.57 -4.85 7.36
C GLN A 321 14.59 -5.10 8.50
N GLY A 322 14.14 -6.34 8.62
CA GLY A 322 13.28 -6.76 9.72
C GLY A 322 13.96 -6.58 11.09
N VAL A 323 13.18 -6.19 12.09
CA VAL A 323 13.62 -6.10 13.47
C VAL A 323 12.82 -7.11 14.28
N ASP A 324 13.49 -8.16 14.77
CA ASP A 324 12.85 -9.11 15.68
C ASP A 324 12.73 -8.51 17.07
N ARG A 325 11.57 -8.60 17.65
CA ARG A 325 11.39 -8.27 19.06
C ARG A 325 12.03 -9.39 19.89
N ARG A 326 13.12 -9.08 20.59
CA ARG A 326 13.56 -9.94 21.69
C ARG A 326 12.48 -9.90 22.78
N GLU A 327 12.09 -11.05 23.30
CA GLU A 327 11.33 -11.12 24.54
C GLU A 327 12.10 -10.30 25.57
N GLY A 328 11.47 -9.23 26.10
CA GLY A 328 12.05 -8.49 27.21
C GLY A 328 12.30 -9.46 28.38
N PRO A 329 13.23 -9.14 29.31
CA PRO A 329 13.52 -10.03 30.41
C PRO A 329 12.20 -10.41 31.09
N GLN A 330 11.92 -11.72 31.16
CA GLN A 330 10.80 -12.23 31.94
C GLN A 330 10.98 -11.71 33.35
N ALA A 331 10.03 -10.89 33.80
CA ALA A 331 9.98 -10.54 35.22
C ALA A 331 9.95 -11.86 36.00
N SER A 332 11.04 -12.12 36.68
CA SER A 332 11.11 -13.25 37.64
C SER A 332 9.92 -13.08 38.61
N LYS A 333 8.99 -14.02 38.57
CA LYS A 333 7.93 -14.09 39.60
C LYS A 333 8.58 -14.20 40.96
N PRO A 334 8.03 -13.50 41.96
CA PRO A 334 8.48 -13.60 43.36
C PRO A 334 8.30 -14.99 43.96
#